data_777bf1fe9b3af7c74469a3fd42563cd6
#
_entry.id   777bf1fe9b3af7c74469a3fd42563cd6
#
_cell.length_a   1.000
_cell.length_b   1.000
_cell.length_c   1.000
_cell.angle_alpha   90.00
_cell.angle_beta   90.00
_cell.angle_gamma   90.00
#
_symmetry.space_group_name_H-M   'P 1'
#
loop_
_entity.id
_entity.type
_entity.pdbx_description
1 polymer ?
#
loop_
_entity_poly.entity_id
_entity_poly.type
_entity_poly.pdbx_seq_one_letter_code
_entity_poly.pdbx_strand_id
1 'polypeptide(L)'
;MPVVIYGEISTKREYKMLNKQKLKVGLVSVSDRASQGVYADQGIPALQAWLEKALIDEFDIEVRLIPDEQPLIEQTLIELVDQAECHLVLTTGGTGPAKRDVTPDATLAVADREMPGFGEQMRQVSLQFVPTAILSRQVGVIRGESLILNLPGQPKAIQETLEGVKDENGKTIVKGIFSAVPYCLQLLSEIYIDTHASVCESFRPKSARR
;
A
#
# COMPACT_ATOMS: atom_id res chain seq x y z
N MET A 1 -18.91 41.20 -30.64
CA MET A 1 -18.97 40.26 -29.54
C MET A 1 -18.44 38.90 -30.07
N PRO A 2 -17.34 38.37 -29.57
CA PRO A 2 -16.90 37.04 -30.01
C PRO A 2 -17.74 35.96 -29.32
N VAL A 3 -18.30 35.07 -30.12
CA VAL A 3 -19.00 33.87 -29.69
C VAL A 3 -17.91 32.87 -29.22
N VAL A 4 -17.89 32.57 -27.94
CA VAL A 4 -17.05 31.48 -27.39
C VAL A 4 -17.77 30.18 -27.70
N ILE A 5 -17.25 29.43 -28.66
CA ILE A 5 -17.68 28.07 -28.92
C ILE A 5 -17.06 27.19 -27.86
N TYR A 6 -17.84 26.78 -26.88
CA TYR A 6 -17.47 25.66 -26.00
C TYR A 6 -17.47 24.38 -26.85
N GLY A 7 -16.25 23.86 -27.09
CA GLY A 7 -16.11 22.54 -27.69
C GLY A 7 -16.74 21.50 -26.74
N GLU A 8 -17.77 20.84 -27.15
CA GLU A 8 -18.39 19.73 -26.42
C GLU A 8 -17.35 18.62 -26.22
N ILE A 9 -17.11 18.27 -24.97
CA ILE A 9 -16.34 17.08 -24.61
C ILE A 9 -17.21 15.89 -25.03
N SER A 10 -16.85 15.25 -26.15
CA SER A 10 -17.77 14.40 -26.93
C SER A 10 -18.05 13.03 -26.34
N THR A 11 -17.36 12.61 -25.26
CA THR A 11 -17.72 11.37 -24.58
C THR A 11 -17.36 11.40 -23.08
N LYS A 12 -18.15 10.70 -22.26
CA LYS A 12 -17.85 10.38 -20.85
C LYS A 12 -16.44 9.78 -20.67
N ARG A 13 -15.90 9.17 -21.72
CA ARG A 13 -14.60 8.53 -21.78
C ARG A 13 -13.45 9.55 -21.90
N GLU A 14 -13.62 10.60 -22.70
CA GLU A 14 -12.64 11.68 -22.87
C GLU A 14 -12.54 12.56 -21.62
N TYR A 15 -13.70 12.87 -21.00
CA TYR A 15 -13.74 13.58 -19.73
C TYR A 15 -13.03 12.79 -18.60
N LYS A 16 -13.18 11.46 -18.60
CA LYS A 16 -12.53 10.55 -17.65
C LYS A 16 -11.03 10.34 -17.93
N MET A 17 -10.58 10.49 -19.19
CA MET A 17 -9.16 10.50 -19.56
C MET A 17 -8.45 11.80 -19.20
N LEU A 18 -9.13 12.93 -19.29
CA LEU A 18 -8.59 14.25 -18.92
C LEU A 18 -8.48 14.46 -17.41
N ASN A 19 -9.28 13.72 -16.62
CA ASN A 19 -9.32 13.79 -15.15
C ASN A 19 -8.89 12.47 -14.49
N LYS A 20 -7.93 11.74 -15.07
CA LYS A 20 -7.39 10.54 -14.41
C LYS A 20 -6.64 10.99 -13.16
N GLN A 21 -7.29 10.84 -12.00
CA GLN A 21 -6.65 11.13 -10.72
C GLN A 21 -5.41 10.23 -10.59
N LYS A 22 -4.25 10.83 -10.35
CA LYS A 22 -2.98 10.14 -10.19
C LYS A 22 -2.96 9.44 -8.82
N LEU A 23 -2.48 8.19 -8.79
CA LEU A 23 -2.29 7.49 -7.53
C LEU A 23 -1.32 8.27 -6.63
N LYS A 24 -1.68 8.50 -5.38
CA LYS A 24 -0.80 9.06 -4.37
C LYS A 24 -0.57 8.04 -3.26
N VAL A 25 0.69 7.76 -2.95
CA VAL A 25 1.12 6.70 -2.01
C VAL A 25 1.88 7.31 -0.85
N GLY A 26 1.43 7.06 0.37
CA GLY A 26 2.17 7.35 1.59
C GLY A 26 3.10 6.18 1.95
N LEU A 27 4.38 6.43 2.16
CA LEU A 27 5.36 5.47 2.63
C LEU A 27 5.84 5.87 4.03
N VAL A 28 5.63 5.01 5.01
CA VAL A 28 5.98 5.29 6.41
C VAL A 28 6.91 4.21 6.92
N SER A 29 8.15 4.59 7.27
CA SER A 29 9.02 3.71 8.05
C SER A 29 8.90 4.05 9.53
N VAL A 30 8.56 3.05 10.32
CA VAL A 30 8.41 3.15 11.78
C VAL A 30 9.61 2.45 12.41
N SER A 31 10.54 3.23 12.97
CA SER A 31 11.76 2.70 13.58
C SER A 31 12.44 3.73 14.48
N ASP A 32 12.53 3.44 15.78
CA ASP A 32 13.30 4.25 16.74
C ASP A 32 14.74 4.45 16.28
N ARG A 33 15.38 3.40 15.81
CA ARG A 33 16.81 3.44 15.47
C ARG A 33 17.09 4.18 14.17
N ALA A 34 16.26 3.99 13.16
CA ALA A 34 16.42 4.68 11.88
C ALA A 34 16.07 6.17 12.02
N SER A 35 14.98 6.52 12.73
CA SER A 35 14.58 7.91 12.95
C SER A 35 15.62 8.72 13.76
N GLN A 36 16.40 8.05 14.63
CA GLN A 36 17.51 8.64 15.38
C GLN A 36 18.85 8.62 14.62
N GLY A 37 18.88 8.14 13.39
CA GLY A 37 20.09 8.07 12.57
C GLY A 37 21.10 6.99 12.99
N VAL A 38 20.70 6.00 13.78
CA VAL A 38 21.58 4.89 14.20
C VAL A 38 21.97 4.02 13.00
N TYR A 39 21.08 3.88 12.02
CA TYR A 39 21.36 3.27 10.72
C TYR A 39 20.48 3.93 9.64
N ALA A 40 20.88 3.77 8.38
CA ALA A 40 20.09 4.25 7.26
C ALA A 40 18.81 3.41 7.09
N ASP A 41 17.64 4.08 6.97
CA ASP A 41 16.41 3.38 6.64
C ASP A 41 16.52 2.61 5.32
N GLN A 42 16.06 1.37 5.31
CA GLN A 42 16.03 0.51 4.13
C GLN A 42 14.60 0.17 3.70
N GLY A 43 13.62 0.45 4.54
CA GLY A 43 12.22 0.14 4.28
C GLY A 43 11.62 1.02 3.19
N ILE A 44 11.74 2.34 3.32
CA ILE A 44 11.25 3.30 2.32
C ILE A 44 11.90 3.08 0.95
N PRO A 45 13.25 3.00 0.82
CA PRO A 45 13.87 2.72 -0.47
C PRO A 45 13.41 1.40 -1.11
N ALA A 46 13.22 0.35 -0.30
CA ALA A 46 12.73 -0.94 -0.81
C ALA A 46 11.29 -0.85 -1.32
N LEU A 47 10.41 -0.16 -0.60
CA LEU A 47 9.02 0.08 -1.01
C LEU A 47 8.96 0.92 -2.30
N GLN A 48 9.73 2.01 -2.36
CA GLN A 48 9.76 2.88 -3.53
C GLN A 48 10.25 2.12 -4.77
N ALA A 49 11.39 1.45 -4.69
CA ALA A 49 11.94 0.66 -5.79
C ALA A 49 10.99 -0.46 -6.23
N TRP A 50 10.26 -1.06 -5.29
CA TRP A 50 9.29 -2.07 -5.62
C TRP A 50 8.08 -1.49 -6.36
N LEU A 51 7.53 -0.37 -5.90
CA LEU A 51 6.40 0.30 -6.55
C LEU A 51 6.75 0.76 -7.97
N GLU A 52 7.93 1.35 -8.17
CA GLU A 52 8.45 1.76 -9.48
C GLU A 52 8.56 0.58 -10.46
N LYS A 53 8.92 -0.61 -9.96
CA LYS A 53 9.00 -1.83 -10.74
C LYS A 53 7.63 -2.47 -11.01
N ALA A 54 6.69 -2.36 -10.06
CA ALA A 54 5.42 -3.06 -10.09
C ALA A 54 4.31 -2.30 -10.83
N LEU A 55 4.25 -0.97 -10.70
CA LEU A 55 3.20 -0.14 -11.27
C LEU A 55 3.51 0.27 -12.71
N ILE A 56 2.50 0.23 -13.57
CA ILE A 56 2.57 0.75 -14.95
C ILE A 56 2.20 2.23 -14.97
N ASP A 57 1.24 2.62 -14.13
CA ASP A 57 0.74 3.98 -14.06
C ASP A 57 1.68 4.87 -13.23
N GLU A 58 1.75 6.16 -13.57
CA GLU A 58 2.45 7.16 -12.77
C GLU A 58 1.79 7.34 -11.40
N PHE A 59 2.62 7.61 -10.38
CA PHE A 59 2.17 7.84 -9.01
C PHE A 59 3.06 8.87 -8.31
N ASP A 60 2.51 9.51 -7.27
CA ASP A 60 3.22 10.42 -6.40
C ASP A 60 3.49 9.77 -5.05
N ILE A 61 4.57 10.14 -4.38
CA ILE A 61 4.98 9.56 -3.10
C ILE A 61 5.10 10.64 -2.04
N GLU A 62 4.50 10.37 -0.87
CA GLU A 62 4.74 11.08 0.38
C GLU A 62 5.52 10.17 1.34
N VAL A 63 6.62 10.65 1.92
CA VAL A 63 7.52 9.83 2.75
C VAL A 63 7.55 10.35 4.18
N ARG A 64 7.49 9.42 5.15
CA ARG A 64 7.70 9.72 6.57
C ARG A 64 8.60 8.66 7.20
N LEU A 65 9.58 9.10 7.98
CA LEU A 65 10.42 8.26 8.84
C LEU A 65 10.21 8.70 10.29
N ILE A 66 9.64 7.85 11.10
CA ILE A 66 9.17 8.19 12.45
C ILE A 66 9.59 7.12 13.48
N PRO A 67 9.70 7.47 14.77
CA PRO A 67 9.94 6.50 15.85
C PRO A 67 8.69 5.64 16.13
N ASP A 68 8.90 4.56 16.87
CA ASP A 68 7.86 3.61 17.31
C ASP A 68 7.01 4.21 18.46
N GLU A 69 6.34 5.36 18.20
CA GLU A 69 5.45 6.06 19.14
C GLU A 69 4.01 6.06 18.61
N GLN A 70 3.10 5.35 19.30
CA GLN A 70 1.74 5.15 18.81
C GLN A 70 1.01 6.46 18.46
N PRO A 71 1.00 7.52 19.30
CA PRO A 71 0.30 8.77 18.94
C PRO A 71 0.88 9.45 17.70
N LEU A 72 2.18 9.34 17.47
CA LEU A 72 2.82 9.92 16.29
C LEU A 72 2.50 9.11 15.03
N ILE A 73 2.41 7.80 15.13
CA ILE A 73 1.99 6.94 14.02
C ILE A 73 0.54 7.27 13.65
N GLU A 74 -0.37 7.36 14.63
CA GLU A 74 -1.77 7.74 14.43
C GLU A 74 -1.89 9.08 13.71
N GLN A 75 -1.20 10.12 14.21
CA GLN A 75 -1.19 11.45 13.62
C GLN A 75 -0.66 11.43 12.18
N THR A 76 0.42 10.68 11.93
CA THR A 76 1.03 10.54 10.60
C THR A 76 0.08 9.87 9.61
N LEU A 77 -0.61 8.81 10.01
CA LEU A 77 -1.58 8.12 9.17
C LEU A 77 -2.77 9.03 8.84
N ILE A 78 -3.28 9.77 9.83
CA ILE A 78 -4.35 10.76 9.63
C ILE A 78 -3.90 11.86 8.66
N GLU A 79 -2.71 12.42 8.85
CA GLU A 79 -2.14 13.45 7.96
C GLU A 79 -2.05 12.95 6.51
N LEU A 80 -1.49 11.75 6.30
CA LEU A 80 -1.31 11.19 4.97
C LEU A 80 -2.64 10.92 4.26
N VAL A 81 -3.66 10.48 4.99
CA VAL A 81 -4.98 10.21 4.41
C VAL A 81 -5.79 11.50 4.26
N ASP A 82 -5.99 12.25 5.34
CA ASP A 82 -6.99 13.31 5.39
C ASP A 82 -6.48 14.66 4.84
N GLN A 83 -5.16 14.90 4.84
CA GLN A 83 -4.56 16.16 4.39
C GLN A 83 -3.75 15.99 3.11
N ALA A 84 -2.89 14.97 3.06
CA ALA A 84 -2.09 14.67 1.87
C ALA A 84 -2.87 13.88 0.80
N GLU A 85 -4.08 13.40 1.11
CA GLU A 85 -4.97 12.67 0.19
C GLU A 85 -4.30 11.45 -0.46
N CYS A 86 -3.50 10.70 0.32
CA CYS A 86 -2.89 9.45 -0.14
C CYS A 86 -3.96 8.37 -0.25
N HIS A 87 -4.09 7.75 -1.41
CA HIS A 87 -5.05 6.65 -1.67
C HIS A 87 -4.58 5.31 -1.09
N LEU A 88 -3.28 5.13 -1.00
CA LEU A 88 -2.62 3.96 -0.43
C LEU A 88 -1.56 4.42 0.57
N VAL A 89 -1.58 3.90 1.79
CA VAL A 89 -0.52 4.11 2.77
C VAL A 89 0.11 2.77 3.12
N LEU A 90 1.41 2.66 2.93
CA LEU A 90 2.21 1.49 3.26
C LEU A 90 3.13 1.84 4.43
N THR A 91 2.94 1.18 5.57
CA THR A 91 3.88 1.30 6.68
C THR A 91 4.84 0.11 6.70
N THR A 92 6.03 0.28 7.20
CA THR A 92 7.00 -0.79 7.42
C THR A 92 7.64 -0.64 8.80
N GLY A 93 7.80 -1.74 9.52
CA GLY A 93 8.33 -1.78 10.88
C GLY A 93 7.26 -1.78 11.98
N GLY A 94 7.67 -2.10 13.20
CA GLY A 94 6.83 -2.09 14.42
C GLY A 94 5.62 -3.05 14.39
N THR A 95 5.71 -4.20 13.70
CA THR A 95 4.57 -5.11 13.48
C THR A 95 4.64 -6.44 14.25
N GLY A 96 5.63 -6.61 15.12
CA GLY A 96 5.80 -7.83 15.93
C GLY A 96 5.05 -7.80 17.26
N PRO A 97 5.39 -8.72 18.18
CA PRO A 97 4.75 -8.85 19.49
C PRO A 97 5.46 -8.07 20.60
N ALA A 98 6.55 -7.36 20.34
CA ALA A 98 7.28 -6.60 21.34
C ALA A 98 6.49 -5.37 21.81
N LYS A 99 6.79 -4.88 23.02
CA LYS A 99 6.08 -3.72 23.58
C LYS A 99 6.20 -2.44 22.75
N ARG A 100 7.26 -2.31 21.97
CA ARG A 100 7.50 -1.18 21.06
C ARG A 100 6.89 -1.38 19.67
N ASP A 101 6.39 -2.58 19.34
CA ASP A 101 5.75 -2.86 18.08
C ASP A 101 4.28 -2.39 18.13
N VAL A 102 4.04 -1.10 17.97
CA VAL A 102 2.73 -0.46 18.15
C VAL A 102 2.08 -0.03 16.82
N THR A 103 2.72 -0.32 15.69
CA THR A 103 2.19 0.07 14.37
C THR A 103 0.79 -0.50 14.10
N PRO A 104 0.48 -1.78 14.37
CA PRO A 104 -0.88 -2.30 14.17
C PRO A 104 -1.92 -1.65 15.09
N ASP A 105 -1.55 -1.37 16.34
CA ASP A 105 -2.45 -0.73 17.31
C ASP A 105 -2.82 0.69 16.87
N ALA A 106 -1.81 1.48 16.44
CA ALA A 106 -2.02 2.81 15.89
C ALA A 106 -2.87 2.79 14.61
N THR A 107 -2.62 1.81 13.73
CA THR A 107 -3.38 1.67 12.48
C THR A 107 -4.85 1.33 12.73
N LEU A 108 -5.12 0.44 13.68
CA LEU A 108 -6.49 0.09 14.08
C LEU A 108 -7.20 1.27 14.77
N ALA A 109 -6.48 2.08 15.55
CA ALA A 109 -7.05 3.23 16.25
C ALA A 109 -7.59 4.32 15.29
N VAL A 110 -7.01 4.44 14.09
CA VAL A 110 -7.42 5.44 13.08
C VAL A 110 -8.32 4.88 11.99
N ALA A 111 -8.64 3.58 12.05
CA ALA A 111 -9.40 2.88 11.03
C ALA A 111 -10.91 3.16 11.11
N ASP A 112 -11.56 3.35 9.96
CA ASP A 112 -13.01 3.27 9.85
C ASP A 112 -13.49 1.82 9.75
N ARG A 113 -12.71 0.97 9.06
CA ARG A 113 -13.02 -0.45 8.85
C ARG A 113 -11.73 -1.28 8.78
N GLU A 114 -11.74 -2.43 9.42
CA GLU A 114 -10.68 -3.43 9.25
C GLU A 114 -10.89 -4.28 8.00
N MET A 115 -9.79 -4.64 7.35
CA MET A 115 -9.72 -5.55 6.20
C MET A 115 -8.89 -6.79 6.57
N PRO A 116 -9.43 -7.72 7.39
CA PRO A 116 -8.65 -8.79 8.01
C PRO A 116 -7.98 -9.71 6.99
N GLY A 117 -8.57 -9.89 5.80
CA GLY A 117 -8.01 -10.69 4.73
C GLY A 117 -6.61 -10.26 4.28
N PHE A 118 -6.26 -8.96 4.41
CA PHE A 118 -4.88 -8.52 4.13
C PHE A 118 -3.90 -9.07 5.17
N GLY A 119 -4.22 -8.96 6.46
CA GLY A 119 -3.40 -9.50 7.54
C GLY A 119 -3.25 -11.03 7.45
N GLU A 120 -4.32 -11.72 7.15
CA GLU A 120 -4.33 -13.18 6.93
C GLU A 120 -3.41 -13.57 5.77
N GLN A 121 -3.54 -12.90 4.62
CA GLN A 121 -2.73 -13.19 3.43
C GLN A 121 -1.25 -12.85 3.65
N MET A 122 -0.93 -11.73 4.33
CA MET A 122 0.45 -11.37 4.67
C MET A 122 1.11 -12.47 5.50
N ARG A 123 0.42 -12.97 6.53
CA ARG A 123 0.93 -14.09 7.36
C ARG A 123 1.04 -15.38 6.56
N GLN A 124 0.08 -15.69 5.69
CA GLN A 124 0.13 -16.89 4.85
C GLN A 124 1.34 -16.88 3.91
N VAL A 125 1.66 -15.74 3.30
CA VAL A 125 2.85 -15.58 2.46
C VAL A 125 4.10 -15.75 3.31
N SER A 126 4.22 -15.03 4.43
CA SER A 126 5.42 -15.02 5.26
C SER A 126 5.72 -16.38 5.90
N LEU A 127 4.68 -17.16 6.22
CA LEU A 127 4.82 -18.54 6.75
C LEU A 127 5.47 -19.52 5.75
N GLN A 128 5.51 -19.19 4.47
CA GLN A 128 6.24 -20.00 3.48
C GLN A 128 7.77 -19.86 3.63
N PHE A 129 8.23 -18.80 4.30
CA PHE A 129 9.65 -18.49 4.47
C PHE A 129 10.13 -18.70 5.90
N VAL A 130 9.33 -18.29 6.90
CA VAL A 130 9.75 -18.36 8.31
C VAL A 130 8.58 -18.73 9.22
N PRO A 131 8.74 -19.72 10.12
CA PRO A 131 7.66 -20.18 11.00
C PRO A 131 7.23 -19.12 12.04
N THR A 132 8.13 -18.19 12.38
CA THR A 132 7.85 -17.09 13.31
C THR A 132 6.93 -16.01 12.75
N ALA A 133 6.57 -16.07 11.48
CA ALA A 133 5.57 -15.19 10.87
C ALA A 133 4.19 -15.26 11.57
N ILE A 134 3.91 -16.34 12.29
CA ILE A 134 2.72 -16.47 13.16
C ILE A 134 2.64 -15.37 14.24
N LEU A 135 3.77 -14.76 14.61
CA LEU A 135 3.85 -13.68 15.60
C LEU A 135 3.53 -12.30 15.00
N SER A 136 3.39 -12.21 13.69
CA SER A 136 3.09 -10.93 13.01
C SER A 136 1.67 -10.47 13.31
N ARG A 137 1.55 -9.20 13.73
CA ARG A 137 0.30 -8.52 14.02
C ARG A 137 -0.14 -7.57 12.89
N GLN A 138 0.47 -7.73 11.71
CA GLN A 138 0.16 -6.91 10.52
C GLN A 138 -1.34 -6.88 10.22
N VAL A 139 -1.85 -5.69 9.92
CA VAL A 139 -3.25 -5.44 9.55
C VAL A 139 -3.37 -4.65 8.26
N GLY A 140 -4.54 -4.73 7.65
CA GLY A 140 -4.97 -3.83 6.60
C GLY A 140 -6.27 -3.16 7.01
N VAL A 141 -6.40 -1.85 6.79
CA VAL A 141 -7.58 -1.07 7.18
C VAL A 141 -7.97 -0.07 6.11
N ILE A 142 -9.19 0.41 6.20
CA ILE A 142 -9.72 1.53 5.41
C ILE A 142 -9.91 2.71 6.35
N ARG A 143 -9.44 3.91 5.92
CA ARG A 143 -9.79 5.20 6.47
C ARG A 143 -10.22 6.12 5.32
N GLY A 144 -11.44 6.70 5.41
CA GLY A 144 -12.03 7.44 4.29
C GLY A 144 -12.10 6.57 3.01
N GLU A 145 -11.47 7.05 1.96
CA GLU A 145 -11.33 6.35 0.68
C GLU A 145 -9.95 5.72 0.47
N SER A 146 -9.16 5.59 1.54
CA SER A 146 -7.77 5.14 1.50
C SER A 146 -7.59 3.77 2.11
N LEU A 147 -6.68 2.98 1.54
CA LEU A 147 -6.21 1.71 2.07
C LEU A 147 -4.89 1.91 2.82
N ILE A 148 -4.82 1.45 4.07
CA ILE A 148 -3.60 1.44 4.88
C ILE A 148 -3.19 0.00 5.13
N LEU A 149 -1.92 -0.35 4.86
CA LEU A 149 -1.37 -1.70 5.02
C LEU A 149 -0.08 -1.65 5.86
N ASN A 150 0.00 -2.49 6.87
CA ASN A 150 1.23 -2.65 7.64
C ASN A 150 2.08 -3.78 7.05
N LEU A 151 3.31 -3.46 6.64
CA LEU A 151 4.25 -4.41 6.04
C LEU A 151 5.37 -4.77 7.03
N PRO A 152 6.06 -5.90 6.82
CA PRO A 152 7.21 -6.27 7.64
C PRO A 152 8.36 -5.25 7.51
N GLY A 153 9.25 -5.20 8.51
CA GLY A 153 10.36 -4.26 8.53
C GLY A 153 11.55 -4.63 7.64
N GLN A 154 11.68 -5.90 7.22
CA GLN A 154 12.81 -6.35 6.42
C GLN A 154 12.54 -6.17 4.92
N PRO A 155 13.45 -5.55 4.12
CA PRO A 155 13.25 -5.30 2.69
C PRO A 155 12.85 -6.55 1.90
N LYS A 156 13.50 -7.69 2.16
CA LYS A 156 13.17 -8.95 1.50
C LYS A 156 11.75 -9.41 1.83
N ALA A 157 11.35 -9.32 3.10
CA ALA A 157 10.01 -9.71 3.53
C ALA A 157 8.92 -8.76 3.00
N ILE A 158 9.24 -7.47 2.79
CA ILE A 158 8.36 -6.52 2.09
C ILE A 158 8.05 -7.02 0.69
N GLN A 159 9.09 -7.32 -0.10
CA GLN A 159 8.93 -7.82 -1.47
C GLN A 159 8.12 -9.13 -1.49
N GLU A 160 8.49 -10.11 -0.65
CA GLU A 160 7.79 -11.38 -0.54
C GLU A 160 6.29 -11.19 -0.22
N THR A 161 5.97 -10.32 0.71
CA THR A 161 4.58 -10.02 1.11
C THR A 161 3.79 -9.40 -0.03
N LEU A 162 4.39 -8.49 -0.78
CA LEU A 162 3.72 -7.78 -1.89
C LEU A 162 3.54 -8.68 -3.12
N GLU A 163 4.58 -9.45 -3.50
CA GLU A 163 4.58 -10.29 -4.71
C GLU A 163 3.96 -11.68 -4.48
N GLY A 164 4.15 -12.26 -3.27
CA GLY A 164 3.81 -13.64 -2.97
C GLY A 164 4.94 -14.63 -3.23
N VAL A 165 4.60 -15.91 -3.33
CA VAL A 165 5.54 -17.02 -3.48
C VAL A 165 5.47 -17.58 -4.89
N LYS A 166 6.61 -17.77 -5.52
CA LYS A 166 6.75 -18.39 -6.84
C LYS A 166 7.51 -19.72 -6.70
N ASP A 167 7.16 -20.69 -7.53
CA ASP A 167 7.91 -21.94 -7.65
C ASP A 167 9.20 -21.76 -8.47
N GLU A 168 9.98 -22.83 -8.63
CA GLU A 168 11.23 -22.86 -9.39
C GLU A 168 11.05 -22.46 -10.87
N ASN A 169 9.85 -22.58 -11.42
CA ASN A 169 9.49 -22.21 -12.79
C ASN A 169 8.96 -20.77 -12.88
N GLY A 170 8.95 -20.02 -11.77
CA GLY A 170 8.43 -18.66 -11.70
C GLY A 170 6.90 -18.56 -11.64
N LYS A 171 6.19 -19.68 -11.49
CA LYS A 171 4.73 -19.69 -11.35
C LYS A 171 4.35 -19.32 -9.91
N THR A 172 3.44 -18.38 -9.77
CA THR A 172 2.91 -17.98 -8.45
C THR A 172 2.10 -19.13 -7.83
N ILE A 173 2.53 -19.58 -6.65
CA ILE A 173 1.86 -20.63 -5.83
C ILE A 173 1.08 -20.02 -4.65
N VAL A 174 1.54 -18.89 -4.11
CA VAL A 174 0.79 -18.11 -3.12
C VAL A 174 0.79 -16.64 -3.61
N LYS A 175 -0.38 -16.07 -3.82
CA LYS A 175 -0.52 -14.67 -4.28
C LYS A 175 -0.08 -13.72 -3.17
N GLY A 176 0.71 -12.70 -3.51
CA GLY A 176 0.99 -11.56 -2.61
C GLY A 176 -0.22 -10.65 -2.48
N ILE A 177 -0.19 -9.81 -1.47
CA ILE A 177 -1.31 -8.91 -1.16
C ILE A 177 -1.57 -7.89 -2.27
N PHE A 178 -0.52 -7.49 -3.00
CA PHE A 178 -0.67 -6.46 -4.04
C PHE A 178 -1.50 -6.94 -5.24
N SER A 179 -1.73 -8.24 -5.37
CA SER A 179 -2.68 -8.77 -6.36
C SER A 179 -4.11 -8.25 -6.16
N ALA A 180 -4.50 -7.87 -4.92
CA ALA A 180 -5.82 -7.36 -4.59
C ALA A 180 -5.86 -5.82 -4.45
N VAL A 181 -4.72 -5.15 -4.19
CA VAL A 181 -4.65 -3.71 -3.93
C VAL A 181 -5.25 -2.87 -5.07
N PRO A 182 -4.92 -3.09 -6.36
CA PRO A 182 -5.47 -2.29 -7.45
C PRO A 182 -7.00 -2.33 -7.53
N TYR A 183 -7.60 -3.49 -7.28
CA TYR A 183 -9.06 -3.59 -7.27
C TYR A 183 -9.68 -2.97 -6.01
N CYS A 184 -9.03 -3.09 -4.86
CA CYS A 184 -9.46 -2.42 -3.62
C CYS A 184 -9.50 -0.90 -3.80
N LEU A 185 -8.44 -0.29 -4.34
CA LEU A 185 -8.38 1.15 -4.62
C LEU A 185 -9.46 1.60 -5.61
N GLN A 186 -9.73 0.79 -6.65
CA GLN A 186 -10.81 1.07 -7.60
C GLN A 186 -12.20 1.10 -6.92
N LEU A 187 -12.41 0.28 -5.89
CA LEU A 187 -13.66 0.25 -5.13
C LEU A 187 -13.78 1.39 -4.12
N LEU A 188 -12.66 1.88 -3.58
CA LEU A 188 -12.63 2.92 -2.57
C LEU A 188 -12.69 4.33 -3.17
N SER A 189 -11.81 4.60 -4.14
CA SER A 189 -11.55 5.95 -4.65
C SER A 189 -11.69 6.07 -6.18
N GLU A 190 -12.25 5.07 -6.86
CA GLU A 190 -12.34 4.98 -8.32
C GLU A 190 -10.99 5.04 -9.06
N ILE A 191 -9.86 5.02 -8.34
CA ILE A 191 -8.52 4.99 -8.93
C ILE A 191 -8.29 3.66 -9.62
N TYR A 192 -7.90 3.73 -10.88
CA TYR A 192 -7.60 2.56 -11.69
C TYR A 192 -6.11 2.53 -12.01
N ILE A 193 -5.41 1.53 -11.47
CA ILE A 193 -3.98 1.29 -11.72
C ILE A 193 -3.77 -0.13 -12.22
N ASP A 194 -2.76 -0.30 -13.04
CA ASP A 194 -2.32 -1.61 -13.54
C ASP A 194 -0.91 -1.94 -13.05
N THR A 195 -0.59 -3.23 -13.03
CA THR A 195 0.70 -3.75 -12.59
C THR A 195 1.39 -4.53 -13.69
N HIS A 196 2.71 -4.51 -13.69
CA HIS A 196 3.50 -5.42 -14.52
C HIS A 196 3.29 -6.86 -14.05
N ALA A 197 2.64 -7.69 -14.87
CA ALA A 197 2.33 -9.08 -14.53
C ALA A 197 3.55 -9.95 -14.20
N SER A 198 4.72 -9.59 -14.72
CA SER A 198 6.01 -10.25 -14.38
C SER A 198 6.43 -10.02 -12.93
N VAL A 199 5.99 -8.92 -12.31
CA VAL A 199 6.25 -8.58 -10.91
C VAL A 199 5.10 -9.09 -10.04
N CYS A 200 3.91 -8.55 -10.26
CA CYS A 200 2.70 -8.93 -9.53
C CYS A 200 1.48 -8.82 -10.44
N GLU A 201 0.85 -9.96 -10.73
CA GLU A 201 -0.40 -9.97 -11.50
C GLU A 201 -1.58 -9.52 -10.63
N SER A 202 -2.12 -8.35 -10.90
CA SER A 202 -3.35 -7.87 -10.24
C SER A 202 -4.57 -8.64 -10.74
N PHE A 203 -5.52 -8.86 -9.84
CA PHE A 203 -6.78 -9.52 -10.16
C PHE A 203 -7.95 -8.54 -10.07
N ARG A 204 -8.81 -8.57 -11.10
CA ARG A 204 -10.12 -7.92 -11.09
C ARG A 204 -11.18 -8.86 -11.65
N PRO A 205 -12.40 -8.86 -11.09
CA PRO A 205 -13.54 -9.53 -11.72
C PRO A 205 -13.75 -9.02 -13.16
N LYS A 206 -14.28 -9.85 -14.05
CA LYS A 206 -14.52 -9.47 -15.46
C LYS A 206 -15.38 -8.21 -15.59
N SER A 207 -16.36 -8.03 -14.71
CA SER A 207 -17.23 -6.85 -14.65
C SER A 207 -16.54 -5.55 -14.26
N ALA A 208 -15.35 -5.61 -13.63
CA ALA A 208 -14.58 -4.46 -13.17
C ALA A 208 -13.38 -4.12 -14.08
N ARG A 209 -13.15 -4.91 -15.14
CA ARG A 209 -12.09 -4.65 -16.13
C ARG A 209 -12.50 -3.52 -17.06
N ARG A 210 -11.59 -2.64 -17.38
CA ARG A 210 -11.75 -1.56 -18.36
C ARG A 210 -11.23 -1.99 -19.73
#